data_da8742daefeb706db6bb4d20119cb09b
#
_entry.id   da8742daefeb706db6bb4d20119cb09b
#
_cell.length_a   1.000
_cell.length_b   1.000
_cell.length_c   1.000
_cell.angle_alpha   90.00
_cell.angle_beta   90.00
_cell.angle_gamma   90.00
#
_symmetry.space_group_name_H-M   'P 1'
#
loop_
_entity.id
_entity.type
_entity.pdbx_description
1 polymer ?
#
loop_
_entity_poly.entity_id
_entity_poly.type
_entity_poly.pdbx_seq_one_letter_code
_entity_poly.pdbx_strand_id
1 'polypeptide(L)'
;MEQIRNKEYGGERPLFATHDLQLEDVTIHAGESALKECSNIIAINCRFEGKYSFWHTNGFIVKNCLFTEGARAALWYSQSLQMADTLVEAPKMFREMDGIKLENVQLPNALETFWYCRNIELKNVQIDKADYLFIHSENIKIQNYAQNGNYSFQYCKNVEIRNAVINSKDAFWNTENVTVYDSELNGEYLGWHSKNLRLVNCRISGTQPLCYAHDLVMENCTMAEDADLAFEHSSVKATIKSPVHSVKNPRTGSIVAESFGAIILDENLKAPGNCELKLWDDLTCFN
;
A
#
# COMPACT_ATOMS: atom_id res chain seq x y z
N MET A 1 -18.08 23.82 -19.89
CA MET A 1 -16.96 23.87 -18.94
C MET A 1 -16.22 25.16 -19.17
N GLU A 2 -16.12 26.01 -18.16
CA GLU A 2 -15.34 27.24 -18.18
C GLU A 2 -13.84 26.90 -18.26
N GLN A 3 -13.05 27.75 -18.93
CA GLN A 3 -11.60 27.54 -19.09
C GLN A 3 -10.83 28.75 -18.54
N ILE A 4 -9.86 28.46 -17.68
CA ILE A 4 -8.89 29.41 -17.14
C ILE A 4 -7.49 28.96 -17.55
N ARG A 5 -6.75 29.83 -18.22
CA ARG A 5 -5.39 29.53 -18.72
C ARG A 5 -4.40 30.61 -18.34
N ASN A 6 -3.16 30.20 -18.08
CA ASN A 6 -2.03 31.11 -17.83
C ASN A 6 -2.35 32.15 -16.76
N LYS A 7 -2.91 31.71 -15.61
CA LYS A 7 -3.31 32.55 -14.48
C LYS A 7 -2.61 32.12 -13.22
N GLU A 8 -2.49 33.07 -12.32
CA GLU A 8 -1.97 32.86 -10.97
C GLU A 8 -3.03 33.27 -9.96
N TYR A 9 -3.19 32.46 -8.92
CA TYR A 9 -4.10 32.71 -7.80
C TYR A 9 -3.33 32.54 -6.50
N GLY A 10 -3.77 33.16 -5.44
CA GLY A 10 -3.19 33.00 -4.11
C GLY A 10 -4.20 33.38 -3.04
N GLY A 11 -3.77 33.22 -1.78
CA GLY A 11 -4.63 33.54 -0.65
C GLY A 11 -5.65 32.45 -0.33
N GLU A 12 -6.74 32.84 0.29
CA GLU A 12 -7.79 31.95 0.76
C GLU A 12 -8.91 31.81 -0.28
N ARG A 13 -9.22 30.56 -0.66
CA ARG A 13 -10.37 30.15 -1.46
C ARG A 13 -10.58 30.89 -2.80
N PRO A 14 -9.57 31.13 -3.63
CA PRO A 14 -9.74 31.92 -4.85
C PRO A 14 -10.73 31.35 -5.88
N LEU A 15 -10.93 30.00 -5.89
CA LEU A 15 -11.83 29.30 -6.81
C LEU A 15 -12.85 28.43 -6.04
N PHE A 16 -13.23 28.83 -4.85
CA PHE A 16 -14.13 28.11 -3.97
C PHE A 16 -15.50 27.85 -4.60
N ALA A 17 -16.02 26.63 -4.41
CA ALA A 17 -17.33 26.19 -4.85
C ALA A 17 -17.59 26.38 -6.37
N THR A 18 -16.54 26.29 -7.19
CA THR A 18 -16.65 26.36 -8.65
C THR A 18 -17.04 25.00 -9.23
N HIS A 19 -17.78 25.00 -10.30
CA HIS A 19 -18.22 23.79 -10.98
C HIS A 19 -17.90 23.86 -12.47
N ASP A 20 -17.65 22.69 -13.12
CA ASP A 20 -17.41 22.60 -14.56
C ASP A 20 -16.26 23.49 -15.03
N LEU A 21 -15.11 23.42 -14.35
CA LEU A 21 -13.96 24.28 -14.58
C LEU A 21 -12.74 23.48 -15.09
N GLN A 22 -12.12 23.97 -16.16
CA GLN A 22 -10.80 23.52 -16.61
C GLN A 22 -9.74 24.58 -16.34
N LEU A 23 -8.69 24.18 -15.63
CA LEU A 23 -7.47 24.95 -15.37
C LEU A 23 -6.35 24.42 -16.25
N GLU A 24 -5.64 25.27 -16.96
CA GLU A 24 -4.49 24.92 -17.80
C GLU A 24 -3.36 25.93 -17.61
N ASP A 25 -2.15 25.45 -17.29
CA ASP A 25 -1.00 26.31 -16.99
C ASP A 25 -1.28 27.33 -15.87
N VAL A 26 -1.94 26.88 -14.79
CA VAL A 26 -2.33 27.71 -13.65
C VAL A 26 -1.45 27.44 -12.45
N THR A 27 -0.99 28.49 -11.78
CA THR A 27 -0.30 28.42 -10.49
C THR A 27 -1.24 28.84 -9.36
N ILE A 28 -1.43 27.97 -8.39
CA ILE A 28 -2.10 28.28 -7.12
C ILE A 28 -1.01 28.47 -6.07
N HIS A 29 -0.65 29.71 -5.78
CA HIS A 29 0.36 30.07 -4.78
C HIS A 29 -0.04 29.71 -3.36
N ALA A 30 0.87 29.92 -2.44
CA ALA A 30 0.67 29.66 -1.02
C ALA A 30 -0.62 30.33 -0.50
N GLY A 31 -1.41 29.55 0.21
CA GLY A 31 -2.72 29.90 0.71
C GLY A 31 -3.45 28.63 1.13
N GLU A 32 -4.78 28.70 1.15
CA GLU A 32 -5.55 27.51 1.50
C GLU A 32 -6.90 27.38 0.80
N SER A 33 -7.32 26.13 0.65
CA SER A 33 -8.68 25.76 0.22
C SER A 33 -9.07 26.30 -1.17
N ALA A 34 -8.12 26.38 -2.11
CA ALA A 34 -8.30 27.06 -3.39
C ALA A 34 -9.48 26.54 -4.20
N LEU A 35 -9.64 25.20 -4.29
CA LEU A 35 -10.70 24.51 -5.03
C LEU A 35 -11.58 23.68 -4.09
N LYS A 36 -11.77 24.16 -2.87
CA LYS A 36 -12.64 23.49 -1.90
C LYS A 36 -14.11 23.54 -2.34
N GLU A 37 -14.83 22.44 -2.10
CA GLU A 37 -16.25 22.27 -2.43
C GLU A 37 -16.59 22.41 -3.93
N CYS A 38 -15.62 22.10 -4.78
CA CYS A 38 -15.78 22.12 -6.23
C CYS A 38 -16.34 20.80 -6.78
N SER A 39 -16.79 20.84 -8.02
CA SER A 39 -17.14 19.62 -8.76
C SER A 39 -16.82 19.72 -10.24
N ASN A 40 -16.51 18.56 -10.86
CA ASN A 40 -16.17 18.44 -12.27
C ASN A 40 -15.02 19.38 -12.67
N ILE A 41 -13.85 19.19 -12.03
CA ILE A 41 -12.65 20.02 -12.23
C ILE A 41 -11.63 19.26 -13.09
N ILE A 42 -11.02 19.93 -14.05
CA ILE A 42 -9.89 19.44 -14.82
C ILE A 42 -8.70 20.38 -14.60
N ALA A 43 -7.59 19.88 -14.05
CA ALA A 43 -6.36 20.62 -13.86
C ALA A 43 -5.24 19.99 -14.71
N ILE A 44 -4.70 20.75 -15.65
CA ILE A 44 -3.64 20.30 -16.57
C ILE A 44 -2.45 21.25 -16.47
N ASN A 45 -1.24 20.72 -16.32
CA ASN A 45 -0.01 21.51 -16.23
C ASN A 45 -0.04 22.54 -15.08
N CYS A 46 -0.74 22.24 -14.00
CA CYS A 46 -0.93 23.18 -12.90
C CYS A 46 0.08 22.96 -11.77
N ARG A 47 0.34 24.03 -11.02
CA ARG A 47 1.18 24.02 -9.84
C ARG A 47 0.36 24.43 -8.60
N PHE A 48 0.38 23.59 -7.58
CA PHE A 48 -0.32 23.80 -6.31
C PHE A 48 0.68 23.97 -5.19
N GLU A 49 0.68 25.11 -4.49
CA GLU A 49 1.57 25.44 -3.38
C GLU A 49 0.82 25.60 -2.05
N GLY A 50 -0.49 25.83 -2.11
CA GLY A 50 -1.34 26.01 -0.95
C GLY A 50 -1.95 24.73 -0.40
N LYS A 51 -2.18 24.70 0.92
CA LYS A 51 -2.77 23.56 1.63
C LYS A 51 -4.28 23.43 1.36
N TYR A 52 -4.82 22.19 1.55
CA TYR A 52 -6.26 21.90 1.48
C TYR A 52 -6.92 22.19 0.13
N SER A 53 -6.16 22.14 -0.96
CA SER A 53 -6.58 22.69 -2.26
C SER A 53 -7.89 22.12 -2.79
N PHE A 54 -8.14 20.82 -2.65
CA PHE A 54 -9.32 20.12 -3.20
C PHE A 54 -10.22 19.49 -2.12
N TRP A 55 -10.32 20.07 -0.94
CA TRP A 55 -11.19 19.53 0.10
C TRP A 55 -12.66 19.50 -0.34
N HIS A 56 -13.34 18.38 -0.09
CA HIS A 56 -14.73 18.17 -0.46
C HIS A 56 -15.04 18.35 -1.97
N THR A 57 -14.05 18.06 -2.83
CA THR A 57 -14.22 18.14 -4.29
C THR A 57 -14.73 16.81 -4.82
N ASN A 58 -15.65 16.86 -5.77
CA ASN A 58 -16.24 15.67 -6.38
C ASN A 58 -16.05 15.65 -7.90
N GLY A 59 -15.46 14.57 -8.41
CA GLY A 59 -15.20 14.40 -9.84
C GLY A 59 -14.13 15.36 -10.34
N PHE A 60 -12.85 14.95 -10.30
CA PHE A 60 -11.77 15.82 -10.76
C PHE A 60 -10.64 15.04 -11.40
N ILE A 61 -10.05 15.64 -12.42
CA ILE A 61 -8.92 15.12 -13.19
C ILE A 61 -7.73 16.04 -12.95
N VAL A 62 -6.60 15.46 -12.59
CA VAL A 62 -5.32 16.15 -12.38
C VAL A 62 -4.28 15.50 -13.29
N LYS A 63 -3.71 16.26 -14.23
CA LYS A 63 -2.75 15.73 -15.18
C LYS A 63 -1.54 16.63 -15.35
N ASN A 64 -0.34 16.02 -15.34
CA ASN A 64 0.93 16.71 -15.51
C ASN A 64 1.08 17.91 -14.55
N CYS A 65 0.73 17.69 -13.27
CA CYS A 65 0.71 18.73 -12.26
C CYS A 65 1.84 18.54 -11.23
N LEU A 66 2.05 19.58 -10.44
CA LEU A 66 2.95 19.56 -9.30
C LEU A 66 2.20 20.01 -8.04
N PHE A 67 2.20 19.17 -7.01
CA PHE A 67 1.87 19.56 -5.63
C PHE A 67 3.17 19.73 -4.86
N THR A 68 3.53 20.96 -4.53
CA THR A 68 4.73 21.23 -3.75
C THR A 68 4.58 20.79 -2.30
N GLU A 69 5.65 20.77 -1.52
CA GLU A 69 5.61 20.41 -0.11
C GLU A 69 4.58 21.23 0.70
N GLY A 70 4.35 22.47 0.34
CA GLY A 70 3.34 23.36 0.95
C GLY A 70 1.89 22.94 0.68
N ALA A 71 1.64 22.19 -0.37
CA ALA A 71 0.30 21.72 -0.76
C ALA A 71 -0.22 20.54 0.09
N ARG A 72 0.19 20.45 1.33
CA ARG A 72 -0.16 19.34 2.23
C ARG A 72 -1.67 19.18 2.45
N ALA A 73 -2.10 17.96 2.70
CA ALA A 73 -3.49 17.61 2.98
C ALA A 73 -4.48 18.10 1.88
N ALA A 74 -4.04 18.08 0.61
CA ALA A 74 -4.76 18.75 -0.46
C ALA A 74 -6.09 18.08 -0.81
N LEU A 75 -6.22 16.76 -0.64
CA LEU A 75 -7.26 15.94 -1.27
C LEU A 75 -8.17 15.23 -0.25
N TRP A 76 -8.39 15.82 0.92
CA TRP A 76 -9.20 15.19 1.95
C TRP A 76 -10.70 15.32 1.70
N TYR A 77 -11.45 14.27 2.07
CA TYR A 77 -12.92 14.21 1.99
C TYR A 77 -13.49 14.35 0.58
N SER A 78 -12.69 14.01 -0.42
CA SER A 78 -13.03 14.20 -1.84
C SER A 78 -13.36 12.89 -2.52
N GLN A 79 -13.95 12.94 -3.70
CA GLN A 79 -14.42 11.74 -4.40
C GLN A 79 -14.07 11.78 -5.89
N SER A 80 -13.90 10.58 -6.47
CA SER A 80 -13.75 10.38 -7.92
C SER A 80 -12.57 11.15 -8.54
N LEU A 81 -11.37 10.95 -7.97
CA LEU A 81 -10.12 11.49 -8.50
C LEU A 81 -9.55 10.60 -9.60
N GLN A 82 -9.11 11.20 -10.69
CA GLN A 82 -8.18 10.63 -11.66
C GLN A 82 -6.93 11.51 -11.74
N MET A 83 -5.77 10.98 -11.36
CA MET A 83 -4.51 11.72 -11.40
C MET A 83 -3.49 10.96 -12.27
N ALA A 84 -2.85 11.67 -13.17
CA ALA A 84 -1.83 11.08 -14.04
C ALA A 84 -0.61 12.00 -14.22
N ASP A 85 0.56 11.39 -14.48
CA ASP A 85 1.79 12.08 -14.85
C ASP A 85 2.14 13.23 -13.88
N THR A 86 1.95 13.03 -12.56
CA THR A 86 1.96 14.09 -11.56
C THR A 86 2.99 13.83 -10.47
N LEU A 87 3.69 14.88 -10.03
CA LEU A 87 4.59 14.87 -8.89
C LEU A 87 3.89 15.45 -7.66
N VAL A 88 3.91 14.70 -6.56
CA VAL A 88 3.28 15.07 -5.29
C VAL A 88 4.33 15.10 -4.18
N GLU A 89 4.95 16.25 -3.94
CA GLU A 89 5.97 16.44 -2.89
C GLU A 89 5.35 16.62 -1.49
N ALA A 90 4.05 16.87 -1.44
CA ALA A 90 3.34 17.18 -0.20
C ALA A 90 2.98 15.92 0.61
N PRO A 91 3.12 15.95 1.94
CA PRO A 91 2.64 14.88 2.82
C PRO A 91 1.13 14.94 3.07
N LYS A 92 0.58 13.87 3.65
CA LYS A 92 -0.81 13.77 4.15
C LYS A 92 -1.87 14.01 3.08
N MET A 93 -1.63 13.54 1.85
CA MET A 93 -2.41 13.93 0.68
C MET A 93 -3.83 13.39 0.64
N PHE A 94 -4.02 12.12 0.85
CA PHE A 94 -5.30 11.44 0.66
C PHE A 94 -5.86 10.95 1.99
N ARG A 95 -7.04 11.43 2.38
CA ARG A 95 -7.74 10.97 3.59
C ARG A 95 -9.25 10.97 3.39
N GLU A 96 -9.91 9.89 3.83
CA GLU A 96 -11.36 9.74 3.75
C GLU A 96 -11.92 10.01 2.35
N MET A 97 -11.22 9.48 1.34
CA MET A 97 -11.60 9.63 -0.06
C MET A 97 -12.24 8.34 -0.59
N ASP A 98 -13.11 8.52 -1.58
CA ASP A 98 -13.73 7.43 -2.32
C ASP A 98 -13.48 7.56 -3.82
N GLY A 99 -12.90 6.51 -4.43
CA GLY A 99 -12.57 6.52 -5.86
C GLY A 99 -11.31 7.32 -6.18
N ILE A 100 -10.17 6.67 -6.06
CA ILE A 100 -8.85 7.25 -6.35
C ILE A 100 -8.20 6.42 -7.46
N LYS A 101 -7.84 7.06 -8.56
CA LYS A 101 -7.05 6.44 -9.64
C LYS A 101 -5.79 7.25 -9.87
N LEU A 102 -4.62 6.62 -9.66
CA LEU A 102 -3.32 7.23 -9.94
C LEU A 102 -2.59 6.42 -11.02
N GLU A 103 -2.07 7.09 -12.03
CA GLU A 103 -1.22 6.50 -13.07
C GLU A 103 0.04 7.35 -13.31
N ASN A 104 1.22 6.74 -13.26
CA ASN A 104 2.52 7.43 -13.42
C ASN A 104 2.69 8.58 -12.42
N VAL A 105 2.47 8.32 -11.14
CA VAL A 105 2.53 9.34 -10.08
C VAL A 105 3.71 9.06 -9.14
N GLN A 106 4.41 10.10 -8.75
CA GLN A 106 5.48 10.05 -7.76
C GLN A 106 5.10 10.81 -6.50
N LEU A 107 5.29 10.17 -5.33
CA LEU A 107 5.04 10.75 -4.01
C LEU A 107 6.32 10.63 -3.15
N PRO A 108 7.32 11.51 -3.30
CA PRO A 108 8.59 11.41 -2.59
C PRO A 108 8.50 11.73 -1.09
N ASN A 109 7.35 12.16 -0.59
CA ASN A 109 7.10 12.50 0.80
C ASN A 109 5.67 12.10 1.22
N ALA A 110 5.39 10.80 1.29
CA ALA A 110 4.02 10.28 1.47
C ALA A 110 3.66 9.97 2.94
N LEU A 111 4.20 10.72 3.89
CA LEU A 111 3.87 10.55 5.31
C LEU A 111 2.36 10.64 5.54
N GLU A 112 1.78 9.69 6.28
CA GLU A 112 0.36 9.66 6.68
C GLU A 112 -0.62 9.85 5.51
N THR A 113 -0.45 9.09 4.44
CA THR A 113 -1.22 9.22 3.19
C THR A 113 -2.12 8.00 2.98
N PHE A 114 -3.25 8.16 2.29
CA PHE A 114 -4.29 7.14 2.05
C PHE A 114 -4.94 6.60 3.33
N TRP A 115 -5.27 7.45 4.28
CA TRP A 115 -5.98 7.01 5.49
C TRP A 115 -7.49 6.99 5.29
N TYR A 116 -8.14 5.86 5.66
CA TYR A 116 -9.59 5.68 5.55
C TYR A 116 -10.14 5.90 4.14
N CYS A 117 -9.33 5.59 3.13
CA CYS A 117 -9.74 5.70 1.72
C CYS A 117 -10.30 4.39 1.20
N ARG A 118 -11.12 4.45 0.15
CA ARG A 118 -11.69 3.27 -0.50
C ARG A 118 -11.73 3.40 -2.02
N ASN A 119 -11.79 2.23 -2.68
CA ASN A 119 -11.82 2.14 -4.13
C ASN A 119 -10.60 2.81 -4.77
N ILE A 120 -9.41 2.27 -4.44
CA ILE A 120 -8.11 2.83 -4.84
C ILE A 120 -7.52 1.97 -5.96
N GLU A 121 -7.14 2.59 -7.06
CA GLU A 121 -6.39 1.98 -8.16
C GLU A 121 -5.07 2.74 -8.38
N LEU A 122 -3.93 2.04 -8.24
CA LEU A 122 -2.59 2.60 -8.47
C LEU A 122 -1.90 1.83 -9.59
N LYS A 123 -1.32 2.54 -10.55
CA LYS A 123 -0.54 1.96 -11.64
C LYS A 123 0.71 2.79 -11.91
N ASN A 124 1.89 2.15 -11.93
CA ASN A 124 3.18 2.81 -12.10
C ASN A 124 3.38 3.94 -11.08
N VAL A 125 3.27 3.64 -9.79
CA VAL A 125 3.38 4.63 -8.71
C VAL A 125 4.60 4.35 -7.85
N GLN A 126 5.37 5.39 -7.58
CA GLN A 126 6.51 5.35 -6.66
C GLN A 126 6.23 6.22 -5.45
N ILE A 127 6.49 5.65 -4.25
CA ILE A 127 6.17 6.29 -2.97
C ILE A 127 7.38 6.19 -2.04
N ASP A 128 7.83 7.32 -1.51
CA ASP A 128 8.94 7.39 -0.56
C ASP A 128 8.55 8.14 0.72
N LYS A 129 9.32 7.93 1.80
CA LYS A 129 9.05 8.47 3.14
C LYS A 129 7.62 8.19 3.59
N ALA A 130 7.16 6.99 3.37
CA ALA A 130 5.75 6.58 3.43
C ALA A 130 5.39 5.92 4.77
N ASP A 131 5.76 6.53 5.88
CA ASP A 131 5.33 6.01 7.18
C ASP A 131 3.81 6.20 7.37
N TYR A 132 3.16 5.13 7.88
CA TYR A 132 1.71 5.07 8.11
C TYR A 132 0.87 5.24 6.83
N LEU A 133 1.16 4.40 5.82
CA LEU A 133 0.49 4.43 4.52
C LEU A 133 -0.71 3.47 4.47
N PHE A 134 -1.82 3.86 3.84
CA PHE A 134 -3.05 3.07 3.66
C PHE A 134 -3.76 2.62 4.94
N ILE A 135 -3.62 3.30 6.05
CA ILE A 135 -4.25 2.89 7.30
C ILE A 135 -5.78 2.85 7.18
N HIS A 136 -6.42 1.69 7.55
CA HIS A 136 -7.86 1.47 7.50
C HIS A 136 -8.51 1.71 6.13
N SER A 137 -7.79 1.47 5.05
CA SER A 137 -8.31 1.64 3.69
C SER A 137 -8.77 0.31 3.08
N GLU A 138 -9.63 0.36 2.08
CA GLU A 138 -10.25 -0.84 1.52
C GLU A 138 -10.46 -0.79 0.00
N ASN A 139 -10.59 -1.98 -0.62
CA ASN A 139 -10.78 -2.15 -2.05
C ASN A 139 -9.63 -1.52 -2.84
N ILE A 140 -8.42 -2.03 -2.64
CA ILE A 140 -7.18 -1.46 -3.17
C ILE A 140 -6.64 -2.39 -4.27
N LYS A 141 -6.34 -1.84 -5.45
CA LYS A 141 -5.66 -2.51 -6.54
C LYS A 141 -4.40 -1.77 -6.93
N ILE A 142 -3.28 -2.47 -6.95
CA ILE A 142 -1.96 -1.88 -7.19
C ILE A 142 -1.22 -2.70 -8.24
N GLN A 143 -0.61 -2.02 -9.21
CA GLN A 143 0.22 -2.63 -10.25
C GLN A 143 1.46 -1.78 -10.55
N ASN A 144 2.63 -2.42 -10.66
CA ASN A 144 3.92 -1.75 -10.91
C ASN A 144 4.19 -0.66 -9.87
N TYR A 145 4.62 -1.08 -8.70
CA TYR A 145 4.64 -0.22 -7.52
C TYR A 145 5.96 -0.34 -6.76
N ALA A 146 6.46 0.78 -6.29
CA ALA A 146 7.59 0.81 -5.37
C ALA A 146 7.29 1.69 -4.16
N GLN A 147 7.61 1.19 -2.96
CA GLN A 147 7.35 1.88 -1.70
C GLN A 147 8.53 1.75 -0.74
N ASN A 148 8.88 2.87 -0.09
CA ASN A 148 9.80 2.94 1.03
C ASN A 148 9.18 3.70 2.20
N GLY A 149 9.01 3.02 3.34
CA GLY A 149 8.41 3.58 4.55
C GLY A 149 7.74 2.50 5.39
N ASN A 150 7.41 2.78 6.63
CA ASN A 150 6.96 1.81 7.62
C ASN A 150 5.46 1.85 7.89
N TYR A 151 4.94 0.76 8.49
CA TYR A 151 3.55 0.67 8.96
C TYR A 151 2.52 0.78 7.84
N SER A 152 2.80 0.15 6.69
CA SER A 152 1.92 0.23 5.53
C SER A 152 0.83 -0.84 5.51
N PHE A 153 -0.31 -0.50 4.93
CA PHE A 153 -1.49 -1.36 4.78
C PHE A 153 -2.09 -1.87 6.09
N GLN A 154 -1.83 -1.26 7.23
CA GLN A 154 -2.39 -1.72 8.50
C GLN A 154 -3.92 -1.58 8.50
N TYR A 155 -4.60 -2.65 8.97
CA TYR A 155 -6.08 -2.72 9.02
C TYR A 155 -6.78 -2.57 7.66
N CYS A 156 -6.05 -2.78 6.55
CA CYS A 156 -6.66 -2.74 5.21
C CYS A 156 -7.46 -4.00 4.90
N LYS A 157 -8.44 -3.84 3.99
CA LYS A 157 -9.28 -4.94 3.51
C LYS A 157 -9.37 -4.97 2.00
N ASN A 158 -9.47 -6.20 1.44
CA ASN A 158 -9.67 -6.42 0.01
C ASN A 158 -8.58 -5.73 -0.83
N VAL A 159 -7.33 -6.21 -0.70
CA VAL A 159 -6.16 -5.62 -1.37
C VAL A 159 -5.61 -6.61 -2.39
N GLU A 160 -5.38 -6.17 -3.62
CA GLU A 160 -4.66 -6.90 -4.65
C GLU A 160 -3.44 -6.09 -5.12
N ILE A 161 -2.26 -6.71 -5.08
CA ILE A 161 -0.99 -6.08 -5.46
C ILE A 161 -0.27 -6.97 -6.47
N ARG A 162 0.26 -6.38 -7.56
CA ARG A 162 1.04 -7.08 -8.58
C ARG A 162 2.30 -6.31 -8.95
N ASN A 163 3.41 -7.04 -9.07
CA ASN A 163 4.68 -6.49 -9.51
C ASN A 163 5.11 -5.28 -8.67
N ALA A 164 5.38 -5.53 -7.39
CA ALA A 164 5.72 -4.49 -6.42
C ALA A 164 7.02 -4.77 -5.67
N VAL A 165 7.67 -3.69 -5.24
CA VAL A 165 8.70 -3.71 -4.20
C VAL A 165 8.20 -2.90 -3.02
N ILE A 166 8.00 -3.58 -1.88
CA ILE A 166 7.50 -2.96 -0.66
C ILE A 166 8.54 -3.11 0.43
N ASN A 167 9.18 -2.00 0.78
CA ASN A 167 10.12 -1.90 1.89
C ASN A 167 9.41 -1.26 3.07
N SER A 168 8.92 -2.10 4.01
CA SER A 168 8.08 -1.62 5.11
C SER A 168 8.12 -2.55 6.31
N LYS A 169 8.58 -2.06 7.44
CA LYS A 169 8.34 -2.71 8.72
C LYS A 169 6.85 -2.72 9.04
N ASP A 170 6.36 -3.79 9.67
CA ASP A 170 4.95 -3.98 10.06
C ASP A 170 3.95 -3.84 8.89
N ALA A 171 4.36 -4.18 7.65
CA ALA A 171 3.43 -4.19 6.53
C ALA A 171 2.35 -5.26 6.71
N PHE A 172 1.14 -4.95 6.28
CA PHE A 172 -0.03 -5.84 6.33
C PHE A 172 -0.47 -6.28 7.74
N TRP A 173 -0.18 -5.52 8.78
CA TRP A 173 -0.64 -5.80 10.13
C TRP A 173 -2.17 -5.74 10.24
N ASN A 174 -2.81 -6.79 10.80
CA ASN A 174 -4.27 -6.87 10.94
C ASN A 174 -5.06 -6.68 9.63
N THR A 175 -4.51 -7.06 8.50
CA THR A 175 -5.23 -7.00 7.23
C THR A 175 -6.20 -8.16 7.04
N GLU A 176 -7.17 -7.99 6.16
CA GLU A 176 -8.14 -9.02 5.77
C GLU A 176 -8.30 -9.10 4.26
N ASN A 177 -8.25 -10.32 3.68
CA ASN A 177 -8.40 -10.56 2.25
C ASN A 177 -7.37 -9.81 1.39
N VAL A 178 -6.10 -10.12 1.57
CA VAL A 178 -4.99 -9.53 0.80
C VAL A 178 -4.38 -10.58 -0.12
N THR A 179 -4.15 -10.24 -1.38
CA THR A 179 -3.39 -11.08 -2.32
C THR A 179 -2.27 -10.27 -2.96
N VAL A 180 -1.06 -10.79 -2.90
CA VAL A 180 0.14 -10.19 -3.50
C VAL A 180 0.76 -11.16 -4.49
N TYR A 181 1.06 -10.68 -5.70
CA TYR A 181 1.66 -11.46 -6.77
C TYR A 181 2.99 -10.87 -7.22
N ASP A 182 3.95 -11.73 -7.57
CA ASP A 182 5.16 -11.37 -8.31
C ASP A 182 5.91 -10.18 -7.71
N SER A 183 6.12 -10.19 -6.37
CA SER A 183 6.55 -9.01 -5.62
C SER A 183 7.66 -9.32 -4.61
N GLU A 184 8.40 -8.27 -4.23
CA GLU A 184 9.36 -8.30 -3.15
C GLU A 184 8.78 -7.59 -1.92
N LEU A 185 8.77 -8.27 -0.79
CA LEU A 185 8.23 -7.80 0.48
C LEU A 185 9.35 -7.81 1.52
N ASN A 186 9.85 -6.64 1.85
CA ASN A 186 11.03 -6.47 2.69
C ASN A 186 10.68 -5.68 3.95
N GLY A 187 10.96 -6.26 5.11
CA GLY A 187 10.78 -5.58 6.39
C GLY A 187 10.35 -6.53 7.51
N GLU A 188 10.64 -6.12 8.73
CA GLU A 188 10.31 -6.86 9.94
C GLU A 188 8.79 -6.98 10.14
N TYR A 189 8.35 -8.09 10.75
CA TYR A 189 6.97 -8.32 11.22
C TYR A 189 5.90 -8.26 10.10
N LEU A 190 6.28 -8.64 8.89
CA LEU A 190 5.38 -8.71 7.73
C LEU A 190 4.15 -9.58 8.05
N GLY A 191 2.95 -9.08 7.78
CA GLY A 191 1.70 -9.86 7.81
C GLY A 191 1.22 -10.30 9.18
N TRP A 192 1.68 -9.69 10.26
CA TRP A 192 1.26 -10.04 11.61
C TRP A 192 -0.26 -9.85 11.80
N HIS A 193 -0.90 -10.85 12.41
CA HIS A 193 -2.35 -10.87 12.65
C HIS A 193 -3.21 -10.71 11.37
N SER A 194 -2.63 -10.94 10.19
CA SER A 194 -3.40 -10.92 8.93
C SER A 194 -4.38 -12.11 8.87
N LYS A 195 -5.45 -11.94 8.10
CA LYS A 195 -6.43 -12.97 7.82
C LYS A 195 -6.66 -13.09 6.32
N ASN A 196 -6.61 -14.32 5.80
CA ASN A 196 -6.68 -14.58 4.35
C ASN A 196 -5.62 -13.78 3.57
N LEU A 197 -4.36 -13.81 4.02
CA LEU A 197 -3.23 -13.28 3.26
C LEU A 197 -2.74 -14.36 2.29
N ARG A 198 -2.68 -14.03 1.01
CA ARG A 198 -2.14 -14.89 -0.04
C ARG A 198 -0.96 -14.24 -0.74
N LEU A 199 0.16 -14.94 -0.78
CA LEU A 199 1.40 -14.52 -1.44
C LEU A 199 1.71 -15.52 -2.56
N VAL A 200 1.86 -15.04 -3.80
CA VAL A 200 2.13 -15.88 -4.98
C VAL A 200 3.38 -15.36 -5.69
N ASN A 201 4.38 -16.22 -5.89
CA ASN A 201 5.65 -15.87 -6.50
C ASN A 201 6.33 -14.68 -5.80
N CYS A 202 6.22 -14.55 -4.49
CA CYS A 202 6.79 -13.44 -3.74
C CYS A 202 8.13 -13.83 -3.10
N ARG A 203 9.02 -12.84 -2.96
CA ARG A 203 10.22 -12.92 -2.15
C ARG A 203 10.00 -12.17 -0.84
N ILE A 204 10.27 -12.83 0.29
CA ILE A 204 10.09 -12.28 1.64
C ILE A 204 11.44 -12.11 2.32
N SER A 205 11.69 -10.95 2.93
CA SER A 205 12.85 -10.70 3.80
C SER A 205 12.45 -9.92 5.06
N GLY A 206 13.28 -10.00 6.09
CA GLY A 206 13.06 -9.38 7.39
C GLY A 206 12.55 -10.36 8.44
N THR A 207 12.95 -10.12 9.69
CA THR A 207 12.70 -11.02 10.83
C THR A 207 11.22 -11.18 11.20
N GLN A 208 10.88 -12.35 11.74
CA GLN A 208 9.55 -12.70 12.26
C GLN A 208 8.39 -12.44 11.27
N PRO A 209 8.53 -12.84 10.00
CA PRO A 209 7.45 -12.65 9.05
C PRO A 209 6.30 -13.62 9.32
N LEU A 210 5.09 -13.17 9.00
CA LEU A 210 3.88 -14.00 8.90
C LEU A 210 3.49 -14.70 10.21
N CYS A 211 3.77 -14.05 11.35
CA CYS A 211 3.37 -14.53 12.66
C CYS A 211 1.94 -14.15 12.99
N TYR A 212 1.24 -15.02 13.75
CA TYR A 212 -0.16 -14.86 14.14
C TYR A 212 -1.14 -14.71 12.96
N ALA A 213 -0.72 -15.10 11.76
CA ALA A 213 -1.56 -15.06 10.57
C ALA A 213 -2.59 -16.19 10.55
N HIS A 214 -3.82 -15.88 10.11
CA HIS A 214 -4.90 -16.84 9.96
C HIS A 214 -5.19 -17.10 8.48
N ASP A 215 -5.27 -18.38 8.10
CA ASP A 215 -5.54 -18.80 6.72
C ASP A 215 -4.53 -18.21 5.71
N LEU A 216 -3.25 -18.22 6.11
CA LEU A 216 -2.14 -17.79 5.26
C LEU A 216 -1.91 -18.80 4.13
N VAL A 217 -1.82 -18.31 2.91
CA VAL A 217 -1.44 -19.12 1.73
C VAL A 217 -0.20 -18.53 1.07
N MET A 218 0.81 -19.38 0.83
CA MET A 218 1.99 -19.01 0.06
C MET A 218 2.20 -20.00 -1.09
N GLU A 219 2.35 -19.50 -2.30
CA GLU A 219 2.56 -20.32 -3.50
C GLU A 219 3.83 -19.89 -4.24
N ASN A 220 4.75 -20.83 -4.42
CA ASN A 220 6.01 -20.59 -5.13
C ASN A 220 6.83 -19.42 -4.60
N CYS A 221 6.75 -19.12 -3.31
CA CYS A 221 7.48 -18.03 -2.69
C CYS A 221 8.94 -18.41 -2.39
N THR A 222 9.76 -17.40 -2.13
CA THR A 222 11.11 -17.55 -1.58
C THR A 222 11.26 -16.74 -0.31
N MET A 223 12.07 -17.24 0.62
CA MET A 223 12.40 -16.53 1.86
C MET A 223 13.89 -16.24 1.90
N ALA A 224 14.25 -15.03 2.24
CA ALA A 224 15.65 -14.64 2.42
C ALA A 224 16.19 -15.18 3.75
N GLU A 225 17.51 -15.17 3.93
CA GLU A 225 18.17 -15.67 5.13
C GLU A 225 17.76 -14.92 6.40
N ASP A 226 17.47 -13.63 6.30
CA ASP A 226 17.00 -12.77 7.38
C ASP A 226 15.49 -12.89 7.68
N ALA A 227 14.76 -13.69 6.92
CA ALA A 227 13.35 -14.02 7.19
C ALA A 227 13.24 -15.14 8.23
N ASP A 228 13.82 -14.91 9.39
CA ASP A 228 13.92 -15.86 10.50
C ASP A 228 12.70 -15.82 11.45
N LEU A 229 12.59 -16.83 12.33
CA LEU A 229 11.51 -16.97 13.33
C LEU A 229 10.11 -16.87 12.73
N ALA A 230 9.93 -17.39 11.50
CA ALA A 230 8.73 -17.25 10.71
C ALA A 230 7.56 -18.11 11.24
N PHE A 231 6.33 -17.67 10.92
CA PHE A 231 5.07 -18.41 11.09
C PHE A 231 4.61 -18.64 12.53
N GLU A 232 5.14 -17.94 13.52
CA GLU A 232 4.75 -18.16 14.91
C GLU A 232 3.23 -18.04 15.08
N HIS A 233 2.60 -19.07 15.66
CA HIS A 233 1.15 -19.18 15.92
C HIS A 233 0.23 -19.03 14.69
N SER A 234 0.74 -19.26 13.49
CA SER A 234 -0.04 -19.09 12.25
C SER A 234 -0.69 -20.38 11.76
N SER A 235 -1.87 -20.26 11.15
CA SER A 235 -2.42 -21.29 10.27
C SER A 235 -1.95 -21.03 8.83
N VAL A 236 -1.24 -21.99 8.23
CA VAL A 236 -0.50 -21.75 6.99
C VAL A 236 -0.57 -22.93 6.02
N LYS A 237 -0.69 -22.62 4.74
CA LYS A 237 -0.44 -23.55 3.63
C LYS A 237 0.59 -22.91 2.71
N ALA A 238 1.83 -23.39 2.75
CA ALA A 238 2.94 -22.74 2.04
C ALA A 238 3.69 -23.71 1.15
N THR A 239 4.07 -23.22 -0.05
CA THR A 239 5.08 -23.81 -0.92
C THR A 239 6.21 -22.78 -1.13
N ILE A 240 7.40 -23.10 -0.63
CA ILE A 240 8.56 -22.20 -0.57
C ILE A 240 9.71 -22.84 -1.35
N LYS A 241 10.20 -22.16 -2.40
CA LYS A 241 11.23 -22.64 -3.33
C LYS A 241 12.67 -22.37 -2.86
N SER A 242 12.85 -21.96 -1.62
CA SER A 242 14.16 -21.70 -1.01
C SER A 242 14.28 -22.44 0.32
N PRO A 243 15.47 -22.50 0.91
CA PRO A 243 15.60 -22.79 2.34
C PRO A 243 14.74 -21.83 3.17
N VAL A 244 14.25 -22.32 4.31
CA VAL A 244 13.63 -21.50 5.36
C VAL A 244 14.57 -21.47 6.54
N HIS A 245 15.10 -20.30 6.87
CA HIS A 245 16.15 -20.15 7.89
C HIS A 245 15.70 -20.65 9.26
N SER A 246 14.53 -20.24 9.71
CA SER A 246 13.91 -20.81 10.91
C SER A 246 12.39 -20.68 10.94
N VAL A 247 11.76 -21.68 11.54
CA VAL A 247 10.31 -21.74 11.78
C VAL A 247 10.09 -21.78 13.29
N LYS A 248 9.17 -20.98 13.80
CA LYS A 248 8.86 -20.93 15.22
C LYS A 248 7.37 -21.23 15.47
N ASN A 249 7.08 -22.23 16.29
CA ASN A 249 5.73 -22.55 16.79
C ASN A 249 4.59 -22.44 15.76
N PRO A 250 4.70 -22.96 14.52
CA PRO A 250 3.61 -22.86 13.54
C PRO A 250 2.40 -23.65 14.05
N ARG A 251 1.20 -23.12 13.90
CA ARG A 251 0.02 -23.67 14.56
C ARG A 251 -0.61 -24.84 13.81
N THR A 252 -1.03 -24.62 12.58
CA THR A 252 -1.73 -25.64 11.79
C THR A 252 -1.43 -25.50 10.30
N GLY A 253 -1.68 -26.59 9.54
CA GLY A 253 -1.52 -26.61 8.09
C GLY A 253 -0.28 -27.33 7.64
N SER A 254 0.38 -26.84 6.58
CA SER A 254 1.59 -27.45 6.05
C SER A 254 2.51 -26.42 5.40
N ILE A 255 3.81 -26.62 5.57
CA ILE A 255 4.87 -25.84 4.93
C ILE A 255 5.75 -26.82 4.16
N VAL A 256 5.86 -26.64 2.84
CA VAL A 256 6.78 -27.37 1.97
C VAL A 256 7.91 -26.43 1.58
N ALA A 257 9.16 -26.83 1.81
CA ALA A 257 10.34 -26.02 1.51
C ALA A 257 11.49 -26.87 0.96
N GLU A 258 12.50 -26.22 0.41
CA GLU A 258 13.74 -26.88 -0.02
C GLU A 258 14.48 -27.52 1.18
N SER A 259 14.58 -26.77 2.25
CA SER A 259 15.13 -27.23 3.54
C SER A 259 14.65 -26.35 4.68
N PHE A 260 14.79 -26.85 5.91
CA PHE A 260 14.53 -26.10 7.13
C PHE A 260 15.83 -26.00 7.94
N GLY A 261 16.18 -24.81 8.38
CA GLY A 261 17.23 -24.57 9.35
C GLY A 261 16.73 -24.89 10.77
N ALA A 262 16.59 -23.89 11.64
CA ALA A 262 16.12 -24.11 13.00
C ALA A 262 14.59 -24.31 13.04
N ILE A 263 14.14 -25.39 13.69
CA ILE A 263 12.73 -25.62 14.03
C ILE A 263 12.60 -25.41 15.54
N ILE A 264 11.94 -24.33 15.94
CA ILE A 264 11.81 -23.90 17.33
C ILE A 264 10.38 -24.22 17.80
N LEU A 265 10.29 -25.13 18.74
CA LEU A 265 9.02 -25.53 19.38
C LEU A 265 9.18 -25.32 20.89
N ASP A 266 8.47 -24.36 21.43
CA ASP A 266 8.51 -24.03 22.86
C ASP A 266 7.76 -25.11 23.67
N GLU A 267 8.43 -25.76 24.61
CA GLU A 267 7.90 -26.87 25.40
C GLU A 267 6.70 -26.48 26.28
N ASN A 268 6.60 -25.21 26.66
CA ASN A 268 5.59 -24.70 27.56
C ASN A 268 4.34 -24.12 26.87
N LEU A 269 4.18 -24.37 25.56
CA LEU A 269 2.97 -23.93 24.85
C LEU A 269 1.72 -24.62 25.41
N LYS A 270 0.70 -23.84 25.76
CA LYS A 270 -0.58 -24.36 26.23
C LYS A 270 -1.31 -25.22 25.19
N ALA A 271 -1.06 -24.94 23.91
CA ALA A 271 -1.58 -25.70 22.78
C ALA A 271 -0.49 -25.80 21.71
N PRO A 272 0.30 -26.89 21.69
CA PRO A 272 1.30 -27.11 20.65
C PRO A 272 0.60 -27.23 19.29
N GLY A 273 1.26 -26.67 18.28
CA GLY A 273 0.76 -26.75 16.90
C GLY A 273 0.95 -28.15 16.30
N ASN A 274 0.20 -28.40 15.24
CA ASN A 274 0.31 -29.62 14.42
C ASN A 274 0.59 -29.31 12.94
N CYS A 275 1.28 -28.20 12.67
CA CYS A 275 1.69 -27.85 11.31
C CYS A 275 2.70 -28.87 10.79
N GLU A 276 2.46 -29.39 9.58
CA GLU A 276 3.34 -30.35 8.93
C GLU A 276 4.48 -29.61 8.20
N LEU A 277 5.72 -29.98 8.46
CA LEU A 277 6.90 -29.50 7.72
C LEU A 277 7.36 -30.61 6.78
N LYS A 278 7.46 -30.34 5.47
CA LYS A 278 7.78 -31.30 4.42
C LYS A 278 8.88 -30.74 3.52
N LEU A 279 9.75 -31.62 3.03
CA LEU A 279 10.73 -31.27 2.00
C LEU A 279 10.12 -31.49 0.60
N TRP A 280 10.59 -30.75 -0.39
CA TRP A 280 10.20 -30.96 -1.79
C TRP A 280 10.44 -32.40 -2.26
N ASP A 281 11.57 -32.99 -1.87
CA ASP A 281 11.96 -34.35 -2.25
C ASP A 281 11.00 -35.40 -1.71
N ASP A 282 10.36 -35.17 -0.58
CA ASP A 282 9.35 -36.09 0.00
C ASP A 282 8.10 -36.19 -0.87
N LEU A 283 7.79 -35.17 -1.69
CA LEU A 283 6.63 -35.14 -2.56
C LEU A 283 6.86 -35.81 -3.92
N THR A 284 8.11 -35.98 -4.34
CA THR A 284 8.49 -36.59 -5.62
C THR A 284 8.57 -38.13 -5.57
N CYS A 285 8.56 -38.71 -4.38
CA CYS A 285 8.65 -40.17 -4.19
C CYS A 285 7.34 -40.95 -4.41
N PHE A 286 6.25 -40.30 -4.79
CA PHE A 286 4.93 -40.92 -4.96
C PHE A 286 4.38 -40.85 -6.40
N ASN A 287 5.21 -40.58 -7.41
CA ASN A 287 4.80 -40.64 -8.83
C ASN A 287 5.41 -41.83 -9.60
#